data_28cb54908432168a86de7750fee6fa57
#
_entry.id   28cb54908432168a86de7750fee6fa57
#
_cell.length_a   1.000
_cell.length_b   1.000
_cell.length_c   1.000
_cell.angle_alpha   90.00
_cell.angle_beta   90.00
_cell.angle_gamma   90.00
#
_symmetry.space_group_name_H-M   'P 1'
#
loop_
_entity.id
_entity.type
_entity.pdbx_description
1 polymer ?
#
loop_
_entity_poly.entity_id
_entity_poly.type
_entity_poly.pdbx_seq_one_letter_code
_entity_poly.pdbx_strand_id
1 'polypeptide(L)'
;MDFITGMTSHDFRGIPSIQEVDCWGGSLNADVKLISLQIFKLPESVVLASLNVYTNNCMTYGDYSSCVIDQNDVHKSHVRVLVHDLKEGERREYGCTATTVTAQGNAVVTNWKMVLNRTSE
;
A
#
# COMPACT_ATOMS: atom_id res chain seq x y z
N MET A 1 -14.65 -16.12 -1.27
CA MET A 1 -13.49 -15.22 -1.24
C MET A 1 -13.93 -13.85 -1.71
N ASP A 2 -13.80 -12.92 -0.90
CA ASP A 2 -14.61 -11.76 -1.10
C ASP A 2 -13.82 -10.47 -1.19
N PHE A 3 -12.62 -10.43 -0.64
CA PHE A 3 -11.83 -9.23 -0.67
C PHE A 3 -10.37 -9.57 -0.89
N ILE A 4 -9.77 -8.89 -1.86
CA ILE A 4 -8.36 -9.06 -2.18
C ILE A 4 -7.66 -7.74 -1.90
N THR A 5 -6.75 -7.78 -0.95
CA THR A 5 -5.87 -6.66 -0.65
C THR A 5 -4.46 -7.18 -0.56
N GLY A 6 -3.49 -6.30 -0.61
CA GLY A 6 -2.13 -6.76 -0.43
C GLY A 6 -1.09 -5.69 -0.64
N MET A 7 0.14 -6.17 -0.55
CA MET A 7 1.33 -5.42 -0.84
C MET A 7 2.14 -6.18 -1.86
N THR A 8 2.74 -5.46 -2.79
CA THR A 8 3.68 -6.03 -3.74
C THR A 8 4.90 -5.14 -3.83
N SER A 9 6.03 -5.72 -4.20
CA SER A 9 7.22 -4.94 -4.50
C SER A 9 7.91 -5.50 -5.73
N HIS A 10 8.62 -4.63 -6.43
CA HIS A 10 9.41 -5.06 -7.58
C HIS A 10 10.53 -4.05 -7.82
N ASP A 11 11.57 -4.51 -8.53
CA ASP A 11 12.66 -3.63 -8.92
C ASP A 11 12.15 -2.58 -9.90
N PHE A 12 12.41 -1.31 -9.59
CA PHE A 12 11.97 -0.23 -10.45
C PHE A 12 12.85 -0.21 -11.70
N ARG A 13 12.24 -0.45 -12.86
CA ARG A 13 12.91 -0.44 -14.15
C ARG A 13 14.14 -1.35 -14.21
N GLY A 14 14.09 -2.47 -13.47
CA GLY A 14 15.19 -3.42 -13.44
C GLY A 14 16.40 -2.99 -12.61
N ILE A 15 16.27 -1.97 -11.79
CA ILE A 15 17.36 -1.47 -10.94
C ILE A 15 17.15 -2.01 -9.52
N PRO A 16 17.98 -2.96 -9.05
CA PRO A 16 17.76 -3.62 -7.75
C PRO A 16 17.83 -2.67 -6.54
N SER A 17 18.55 -1.56 -6.65
CA SER A 17 18.64 -0.61 -5.56
C SER A 17 17.42 0.29 -5.44
N ILE A 18 16.53 0.24 -6.41
CA ILE A 18 15.28 1.02 -6.42
C ILE A 18 14.13 0.05 -6.44
N GLN A 19 13.34 0.06 -5.37
CA GLN A 19 12.19 -0.83 -5.22
C GLN A 19 10.92 -0.01 -5.19
N GLU A 20 9.89 -0.49 -5.88
CA GLU A 20 8.57 0.11 -5.84
C GLU A 20 7.68 -0.76 -4.97
N VAL A 21 7.12 -0.18 -3.91
CA VAL A 21 6.25 -0.88 -2.98
C VAL A 21 4.83 -0.34 -3.14
N ASP A 22 3.91 -1.22 -3.47
CA ASP A 22 2.51 -0.88 -3.67
C ASP A 22 1.64 -1.51 -2.60
N CYS A 23 0.67 -0.73 -2.12
CA CYS A 23 -0.41 -1.21 -1.26
C CYS A 23 -1.71 -0.97 -2.01
N TRP A 24 -2.51 -2.01 -2.16
CA TRP A 24 -3.70 -1.97 -2.98
C TRP A 24 -4.83 -2.76 -2.35
N GLY A 25 -6.05 -2.47 -2.77
CA GLY A 25 -7.20 -3.23 -2.34
C GLY A 25 -8.12 -3.51 -3.51
N GLY A 26 -8.65 -4.72 -3.54
CA GLY A 26 -9.60 -5.11 -4.54
C GLY A 26 -10.66 -6.02 -3.92
N SER A 27 -11.71 -6.27 -4.68
CA SER A 27 -12.77 -7.15 -4.23
C SER A 27 -13.35 -7.91 -5.40
N LEU A 28 -13.54 -9.20 -5.20
CA LEU A 28 -14.33 -10.02 -6.10
C LEU A 28 -15.82 -9.98 -5.72
N ASN A 29 -16.12 -9.41 -4.56
CA ASN A 29 -17.49 -9.28 -4.05
C ASN A 29 -17.85 -7.81 -3.99
N ALA A 30 -18.85 -7.41 -4.77
CA ALA A 30 -19.31 -6.02 -4.82
C ALA A 30 -19.88 -5.51 -3.49
N ASP A 31 -20.20 -6.41 -2.57
CA ASP A 31 -20.74 -6.05 -1.26
C ASP A 31 -19.67 -5.56 -0.28
N VAL A 32 -18.39 -5.71 -0.62
CA VAL A 32 -17.29 -5.23 0.22
C VAL A 32 -16.71 -3.99 -0.43
N LYS A 33 -16.63 -2.90 0.35
CA LYS A 33 -16.19 -1.61 -0.17
C LYS A 33 -14.91 -1.16 0.50
N LEU A 34 -13.98 -0.70 -0.30
CA LEU A 34 -12.75 -0.10 0.19
C LEU A 34 -13.03 1.31 0.74
N ILE A 35 -12.53 1.59 1.92
CA ILE A 35 -12.63 2.90 2.56
C ILE A 35 -11.29 3.63 2.50
N SER A 36 -10.23 2.99 2.95
CA SER A 36 -8.92 3.66 3.04
C SER A 36 -7.78 2.67 2.90
N LEU A 37 -6.65 3.21 2.47
CA LEU A 37 -5.37 2.51 2.42
C LEU A 37 -4.31 3.41 3.04
N GLN A 38 -3.38 2.81 3.77
CA GLN A 38 -2.21 3.50 4.29
C GLN A 38 -0.99 2.63 4.11
N ILE A 39 0.13 3.25 3.73
CA ILE A 39 1.43 2.59 3.71
C ILE A 39 2.36 3.33 4.67
N PHE A 40 3.12 2.57 5.45
CA PHE A 40 3.99 3.16 6.46
C PHE A 40 5.28 2.39 6.61
N LYS A 41 6.28 3.07 7.12
CA LYS A 41 7.59 2.52 7.39
C LYS A 41 7.64 2.00 8.83
N LEU A 42 8.12 0.77 8.97
CA LEU A 42 8.26 0.11 10.27
C LEU A 42 9.72 0.24 10.76
N PRO A 43 9.98 0.08 12.05
CA PRO A 43 9.06 -0.28 13.12
C PRO A 43 8.26 0.89 13.72
N GLU A 44 8.62 2.13 13.42
CA GLU A 44 8.01 3.31 14.05
C GLU A 44 6.60 3.62 13.55
N SER A 45 6.14 2.91 12.51
CA SER A 45 4.83 3.13 11.88
C SER A 45 4.66 4.55 11.36
N VAL A 46 5.67 5.05 10.68
CA VAL A 46 5.62 6.37 10.05
C VAL A 46 4.81 6.29 8.76
N VAL A 47 3.69 7.01 8.71
CA VAL A 47 2.82 7.02 7.53
C VAL A 47 3.53 7.71 6.38
N LEU A 48 3.59 7.05 5.22
CA LEU A 48 4.24 7.57 4.02
C LEU A 48 3.22 8.04 2.99
N ALA A 49 2.07 7.39 2.91
CA ALA A 49 0.97 7.82 2.06
C ALA A 49 -0.32 7.24 2.61
N SER A 50 -1.42 7.97 2.40
CA SER A 50 -2.73 7.49 2.79
C SER A 50 -3.78 8.01 1.81
N LEU A 51 -4.81 7.21 1.59
CA LEU A 51 -5.96 7.64 0.82
C LEU A 51 -7.25 7.27 1.53
N ASN A 52 -8.27 8.08 1.31
CA ASN A 52 -9.62 7.81 1.79
C ASN A 52 -10.57 8.02 0.61
N VAL A 53 -11.25 6.94 0.24
CA VAL A 53 -12.12 6.94 -0.93
C VAL A 53 -13.35 7.81 -0.72
N TYR A 54 -13.92 7.79 0.49
CA TYR A 54 -15.12 8.57 0.78
C TYR A 54 -14.89 10.07 0.74
N THR A 55 -13.78 10.51 1.28
CA THR A 55 -13.46 11.93 1.29
C THR A 55 -12.70 12.37 0.04
N ASN A 56 -12.37 11.41 -0.83
CA ASN A 56 -11.57 11.64 -2.03
C ASN A 56 -10.26 12.34 -1.69
N ASN A 57 -9.63 11.89 -0.63
CA ASN A 57 -8.42 12.52 -0.09
C ASN A 57 -7.22 11.61 -0.26
N CYS A 58 -6.17 12.15 -0.83
CA CYS A 58 -4.91 11.47 -1.08
C CYS A 58 -3.81 12.32 -0.48
N MET A 59 -3.11 11.79 0.52
CA MET A 59 -2.05 12.50 1.23
C MET A 59 -0.75 11.73 1.15
N THR A 60 0.32 12.44 0.83
CA THR A 60 1.67 11.89 0.79
C THR A 60 2.55 12.66 1.76
N TYR A 61 3.43 11.93 2.43
CA TYR A 61 4.31 12.49 3.46
C TYR A 61 5.75 12.16 3.08
N GLY A 62 6.38 13.09 2.42
CA GLY A 62 7.74 12.91 1.97
C GLY A 62 7.83 12.64 0.48
N ASP A 63 9.05 12.61 -0.01
CA ASP A 63 9.34 12.42 -1.42
C ASP A 63 9.12 10.96 -1.81
N TYR A 64 8.85 10.73 -3.07
CA TYR A 64 8.77 9.40 -3.67
C TYR A 64 7.59 8.56 -3.18
N SER A 65 6.59 9.17 -2.56
CA SER A 65 5.33 8.50 -2.26
C SER A 65 4.22 9.09 -3.11
N SER A 66 3.23 8.25 -3.42
CA SER A 66 2.12 8.66 -4.25
C SER A 66 0.87 7.87 -3.89
N CYS A 67 -0.28 8.40 -4.24
CA CYS A 67 -1.53 7.66 -4.13
C CYS A 67 -2.45 8.03 -5.29
N VAL A 68 -3.26 7.07 -5.68
CA VAL A 68 -4.22 7.22 -6.76
C VAL A 68 -5.56 6.70 -6.28
N ILE A 69 -6.60 7.53 -6.40
CA ILE A 69 -7.97 7.12 -6.16
C ILE A 69 -8.65 7.00 -7.52
N ASP A 70 -9.07 5.77 -7.85
CA ASP A 70 -9.80 5.52 -9.09
C ASP A 70 -11.28 5.65 -8.81
N GLN A 71 -11.89 6.70 -9.30
CA GLN A 71 -13.31 6.98 -9.04
C GLN A 71 -14.24 6.05 -9.81
N ASN A 72 -13.77 5.47 -10.92
CA ASN A 72 -14.59 4.55 -11.70
C ASN A 72 -14.56 3.14 -11.12
N ASP A 73 -13.44 2.78 -10.50
CA ASP A 73 -13.27 1.47 -9.87
C ASP A 73 -12.39 1.66 -8.63
N VAL A 74 -13.03 1.88 -7.49
CA VAL A 74 -12.31 2.20 -6.26
C VAL A 74 -11.35 1.09 -5.84
N HIS A 75 -11.57 -0.14 -6.29
CA HIS A 75 -10.70 -1.26 -5.98
C HIS A 75 -9.37 -1.22 -6.72
N LYS A 76 -9.23 -0.34 -7.70
CA LYS A 76 -7.96 -0.07 -8.38
C LYS A 76 -7.15 1.03 -7.72
N SER A 77 -7.70 1.64 -6.67
CA SER A 77 -6.97 2.66 -5.91
C SER A 77 -5.78 2.04 -5.20
N HIS A 78 -4.72 2.82 -5.08
CA HIS A 78 -3.49 2.31 -4.46
C HIS A 78 -2.67 3.45 -3.85
N VAL A 79 -1.81 3.08 -2.91
CA VAL A 79 -0.74 3.93 -2.40
C VAL A 79 0.59 3.27 -2.75
N ARG A 80 1.60 4.07 -3.01
CA ARG A 80 2.87 3.60 -3.54
C ARG A 80 4.03 4.38 -2.94
N VAL A 81 5.13 3.67 -2.69
CA VAL A 81 6.38 4.29 -2.24
C VAL A 81 7.50 3.79 -3.13
N LEU A 82 8.34 4.70 -3.58
CA LEU A 82 9.56 4.37 -4.29
C LEU A 82 10.72 4.42 -3.30
N VAL A 83 11.31 3.26 -3.03
CA VAL A 83 12.45 3.14 -2.13
C VAL A 83 13.71 3.18 -2.98
N HIS A 84 14.45 4.28 -2.89
CA HIS A 84 15.56 4.54 -3.80
C HIS A 84 16.94 4.49 -3.13
N ASP A 85 16.98 4.27 -1.83
CA ASP A 85 18.21 4.32 -1.05
C ASP A 85 18.51 3.01 -0.32
N LEU A 86 17.96 1.90 -0.82
CA LEU A 86 18.20 0.60 -0.22
C LEU A 86 19.62 0.13 -0.50
N LYS A 87 20.40 -0.06 0.56
CA LYS A 87 21.79 -0.44 0.45
C LYS A 87 21.95 -1.95 0.43
N GLU A 88 23.06 -2.41 -0.16
CA GLU A 88 23.41 -3.83 -0.11
C GLU A 88 23.47 -4.32 1.33
N GLY A 89 22.82 -5.46 1.57
CA GLY A 89 22.76 -6.04 2.90
C GLY A 89 21.75 -5.37 3.82
N GLU A 90 21.12 -4.29 3.39
CA GLU A 90 20.13 -3.60 4.20
C GLU A 90 18.80 -4.37 4.19
N ARG A 91 18.15 -4.34 5.34
CA ARG A 91 16.80 -4.87 5.51
C ARG A 91 15.88 -3.74 5.94
N ARG A 92 14.76 -3.59 5.25
CA ARG A 92 13.80 -2.53 5.56
C ARG A 92 12.40 -3.09 5.54
N GLU A 93 11.55 -2.64 6.47
CA GLU A 93 10.20 -3.15 6.60
C GLU A 93 9.18 -2.06 6.32
N TYR A 94 8.11 -2.45 5.64
CA TYR A 94 6.96 -1.59 5.34
C TYR A 94 5.69 -2.30 5.73
N GLY A 95 4.69 -1.53 6.11
CA GLY A 95 3.37 -2.04 6.43
C GLY A 95 2.30 -1.40 5.57
N CYS A 96 1.21 -2.10 5.38
CA CYS A 96 0.04 -1.60 4.67
C CYS A 96 -1.20 -1.94 5.50
N THR A 97 -2.09 -0.97 5.65
CA THR A 97 -3.37 -1.16 6.33
C THR A 97 -4.49 -0.79 5.37
N ALA A 98 -5.45 -1.69 5.22
CA ALA A 98 -6.65 -1.44 4.44
C ALA A 98 -7.87 -1.49 5.35
N THR A 99 -8.76 -0.52 5.23
CA THR A 99 -10.04 -0.51 5.91
C THR A 99 -11.14 -0.71 4.89
N THR A 100 -12.01 -1.67 5.14
CA THR A 100 -13.13 -2.01 4.27
C THR A 100 -14.42 -2.07 5.07
N VAL A 101 -15.56 -1.99 4.38
CA VAL A 101 -16.88 -2.14 4.99
C VAL A 101 -17.62 -3.23 4.26
N THR A 102 -18.18 -4.16 5.04
CA THR A 102 -19.01 -5.26 4.50
C THR A 102 -20.40 -4.78 4.17
N ALA A 103 -21.19 -5.64 3.49
CA ALA A 103 -22.59 -5.36 3.18
C ALA A 103 -23.43 -5.12 4.42
N GLN A 104 -23.04 -5.71 5.56
CA GLN A 104 -23.74 -5.53 6.84
C GLN A 104 -23.32 -4.25 7.55
N GLY A 105 -22.41 -3.47 6.97
CA GLY A 105 -21.94 -2.23 7.56
C GLY A 105 -20.80 -2.38 8.58
N ASN A 106 -20.18 -3.54 8.63
CA ASN A 106 -19.09 -3.80 9.57
C ASN A 106 -17.76 -3.37 8.97
N ALA A 107 -17.01 -2.60 9.72
CA ALA A 107 -15.65 -2.21 9.33
C ALA A 107 -14.69 -3.34 9.62
N VAL A 108 -13.80 -3.60 8.68
CA VAL A 108 -12.74 -4.60 8.83
C VAL A 108 -11.42 -3.94 8.48
N VAL A 109 -10.44 -4.09 9.37
CA VAL A 109 -9.09 -3.57 9.16
C VAL A 109 -8.16 -4.75 8.92
N THR A 110 -7.44 -4.71 7.82
CA THR A 110 -6.48 -5.75 7.46
C THR A 110 -5.09 -5.14 7.35
N ASN A 111 -4.11 -5.83 7.90
CA ASN A 111 -2.74 -5.35 7.93
C ASN A 111 -1.83 -6.34 7.20
N TRP A 112 -0.90 -5.79 6.43
CA TRP A 112 0.16 -6.55 5.77
C TRP A 112 1.51 -5.97 6.14
N LYS A 113 2.51 -6.81 6.08
CA LYS A 113 3.88 -6.43 6.33
C LYS A 113 4.76 -7.01 5.23
N MET A 114 5.72 -6.22 4.78
CA MET A 114 6.64 -6.63 3.74
C MET A 114 8.06 -6.26 4.15
N VAL A 115 8.99 -7.15 3.89
CA VAL A 115 10.41 -6.93 4.15
C VAL A 115 11.12 -6.81 2.83
N LEU A 116 11.87 -5.73 2.67
CA LEU A 116 12.77 -5.56 1.53
C LEU A 116 14.18 -5.87 1.96
N ASN A 117 14.84 -6.71 1.16
CA ASN A 117 16.26 -7.02 1.33
C ASN A 117 16.96 -6.74 0.01
N ARG A 118 18.14 -6.14 0.09
CA ARG A 118 19.01 -6.05 -1.06
C ARG A 118 20.21 -6.96 -0.81
N THR A 119 20.24 -8.08 -1.53
CA THR A 119 21.32 -9.03 -1.39
C THR A 119 22.57 -8.54 -2.09
N SER A 120 23.70 -8.84 -1.48
CA SER A 120 25.00 -8.59 -2.08
C SER A 120 25.31 -9.74 -3.05
N GLU A 121 25.77 -9.40 -4.24
CA GLU A 121 26.18 -10.42 -5.21
C GLU A 121 27.67 -10.46 -5.38
#